data_cf73603e971ed6d4615c71d53a1dbedc
#
_entry.id   cf73603e971ed6d4615c71d53a1dbedc
#
_cell.length_a   1.000
_cell.length_b   1.000
_cell.length_c   1.000
_cell.angle_alpha   90.00
_cell.angle_beta   90.00
_cell.angle_gamma   90.00
#
_symmetry.space_group_name_H-M   'P 1'
#
loop_
_entity.id
_entity.type
_entity.pdbx_description
1 polymer ?
#
loop_
_entity_poly.entity_id
_entity_poly.type
_entity_poly.pdbx_seq_one_letter_code
_entity_poly.pdbx_strand_id
1 'polypeptide(L)'
;GSVMGRGCAKQEWNGERSWAEAEVNKSKGSIIANLALDLGMNVIGYDPAISVEAAWQLSSRVERMESIEKLLANADFVTLHVPAIPATKHLINTKTLSEMKSTAKILNFAREEIVSTDDMVNTLDKGVIAGYISDFPAPALLGRKDVILMPHIGASTEEAEENCAVMAADQLKDFLENGNIHNSVNYPPTKMNRNGGSRITFCNSNVPKVLGQVLSLLADANLNVVDMVNTSRGEIAYNLIDLEGEVDEAVRERVANVDGVMRVRLI
;
A
#
# COMPACT_ATOMS: atom_id res chain seq x y z
N GLY A 1 21.78 12.51 10.60
CA GLY A 1 21.82 12.87 12.02
C GLY A 1 20.42 12.95 12.59
N SER A 2 19.99 11.91 13.32
CA SER A 2 18.71 11.87 14.02
C SER A 2 18.65 12.96 15.09
N VAL A 3 17.70 13.89 14.96
CA VAL A 3 17.35 14.81 16.05
C VAL A 3 16.25 14.13 16.88
N MET A 4 16.66 13.39 17.90
CA MET A 4 15.81 13.08 19.03
C MET A 4 15.79 14.30 19.95
N GLY A 5 14.65 15.01 20.00
CA GLY A 5 14.42 16.05 21.00
C GLY A 5 14.41 15.46 22.40
N ARG A 6 15.39 15.82 23.21
CA ARG A 6 15.41 15.54 24.65
C ARG A 6 14.37 16.43 25.33
N GLY A 7 13.39 15.84 25.92
CA GLY A 7 12.42 16.54 26.76
C GLY A 7 11.12 15.81 26.96
N CYS A 8 11.16 14.54 27.33
CA CYS A 8 10.00 13.90 27.93
C CYS A 8 10.41 13.34 29.28
N ALA A 9 9.71 13.79 30.33
CA ALA A 9 9.93 13.32 31.69
C ALA A 9 9.95 11.78 31.70
N LYS A 10 10.92 11.21 32.44
CA LYS A 10 10.97 9.78 32.76
C LYS A 10 9.68 9.35 33.46
N GLN A 11 8.66 9.02 32.68
CA GLN A 11 7.63 8.10 33.13
C GLN A 11 8.20 6.72 32.87
N GLU A 12 8.36 5.93 33.91
CA GLU A 12 8.84 4.56 33.80
C GLU A 12 7.97 3.80 32.78
N TRP A 13 8.61 3.36 31.72
CA TRP A 13 8.00 2.51 30.68
C TRP A 13 7.79 1.13 31.30
N ASN A 14 6.56 0.78 31.62
CA ASN A 14 6.24 -0.51 32.22
C ASN A 14 5.83 -1.61 31.22
N GLY A 15 6.06 -1.39 29.93
CA GLY A 15 5.87 -2.44 28.89
C GLY A 15 4.41 -2.84 28.58
N GLU A 16 3.41 -2.26 29.23
CA GLU A 16 2.01 -2.70 29.13
C GLU A 16 1.13 -1.91 28.15
N ARG A 17 1.70 -1.01 27.34
CA ARG A 17 0.90 -0.22 26.39
C ARG A 17 0.68 -0.97 25.08
N SER A 18 -0.58 -1.09 24.67
CA SER A 18 -0.95 -1.68 23.40
C SER A 18 -0.93 -0.65 22.26
N TRP A 19 -0.28 -0.99 21.16
CA TRP A 19 -0.29 -0.25 19.92
C TRP A 19 -1.27 -0.90 18.95
N ALA A 20 -2.17 -0.12 18.39
CA ALA A 20 -3.13 -0.60 17.41
C ALA A 20 -2.90 0.02 16.04
N GLU A 21 -2.90 -0.81 15.04
CA GLU A 21 -2.78 -0.44 13.65
C GLU A 21 -4.07 -0.76 12.91
N ALA A 22 -4.71 0.27 12.35
CA ALA A 22 -5.89 0.09 11.52
C ALA A 22 -5.46 0.06 10.05
N GLU A 23 -5.66 -1.08 9.42
CA GLU A 23 -5.42 -1.39 8.01
C GLU A 23 -3.99 -1.17 7.50
N VAL A 24 -3.30 -2.26 7.24
CA VAL A 24 -1.92 -2.27 6.73
C VAL A 24 -1.92 -2.00 5.22
N ASN A 25 -1.62 -0.79 4.80
CA ASN A 25 -1.24 -0.55 3.42
C ASN A 25 0.11 -1.21 3.17
N LYS A 26 0.18 -2.12 2.22
CA LYS A 26 1.14 -3.22 1.88
C LYS A 26 2.62 -3.13 2.28
N SER A 27 3.12 -2.02 2.85
CA SER A 27 4.50 -1.92 3.34
C SER A 27 4.68 -1.02 4.56
N LYS A 28 3.96 0.11 4.67
CA LYS A 28 4.21 1.08 5.74
C LYS A 28 3.75 0.58 7.11
N GLY A 29 2.57 -0.02 7.17
CA GLY A 29 2.03 -0.54 8.40
C GLY A 29 2.85 -1.67 9.00
N SER A 30 3.31 -2.63 8.19
CA SER A 30 4.18 -3.71 8.66
C SER A 30 5.50 -3.19 9.25
N ILE A 31 6.07 -2.13 8.66
CA ILE A 31 7.28 -1.49 9.18
C ILE A 31 7.01 -0.86 10.54
N ILE A 32 5.91 -0.13 10.68
CA ILE A 32 5.54 0.54 11.93
C ILE A 32 5.19 -0.47 13.02
N ALA A 33 4.46 -1.55 12.66
CA ALA A 33 4.15 -2.64 13.58
C ALA A 33 5.43 -3.29 14.13
N ASN A 34 6.39 -3.58 13.27
CA ASN A 34 7.68 -4.16 13.69
C ASN A 34 8.48 -3.18 14.56
N LEU A 35 8.53 -1.89 14.20
CA LEU A 35 9.18 -0.86 15.02
C LEU A 35 8.54 -0.73 16.42
N ALA A 36 7.21 -0.78 16.50
CA ALA A 36 6.51 -0.74 17.78
C ALA A 36 6.83 -1.97 18.65
N LEU A 37 6.92 -3.17 18.03
CA LEU A 37 7.38 -4.38 18.73
C LEU A 37 8.82 -4.27 19.23
N ASP A 38 9.72 -3.64 18.45
CA ASP A 38 11.11 -3.42 18.84
C ASP A 38 11.23 -2.39 19.97
N LEU A 39 10.27 -1.48 20.08
CA LEU A 39 10.12 -0.58 21.23
C LEU A 39 9.51 -1.27 22.47
N GLY A 40 9.20 -2.56 22.39
CA GLY A 40 8.62 -3.33 23.49
C GLY A 40 7.12 -3.15 23.67
N MET A 41 6.41 -2.63 22.66
CA MET A 41 4.95 -2.50 22.71
C MET A 41 4.26 -3.81 22.34
N ASN A 42 3.06 -4.04 22.86
CA ASN A 42 2.14 -5.04 22.35
C ASN A 42 1.44 -4.46 21.11
N VAL A 43 1.50 -5.16 19.99
CA VAL A 43 0.90 -4.69 18.75
C VAL A 43 -0.31 -5.51 18.38
N ILE A 44 -1.43 -4.83 18.18
CA ILE A 44 -2.69 -5.39 17.70
C ILE A 44 -3.02 -4.76 16.34
N GLY A 45 -3.52 -5.53 15.39
CA GLY A 45 -3.80 -5.07 14.04
C GLY A 45 -5.18 -5.48 13.53
N TYR A 46 -5.79 -4.64 12.70
CA TYR A 46 -7.00 -4.92 11.97
C TYR A 46 -6.87 -4.48 10.52
N ASP A 47 -6.96 -5.44 9.61
CA ASP A 47 -6.99 -5.21 8.16
C ASP A 47 -7.90 -6.28 7.51
N PRO A 48 -9.10 -5.90 7.04
CA PRO A 48 -10.02 -6.84 6.40
C PRO A 48 -9.58 -7.26 5.00
N ALA A 49 -8.61 -6.55 4.40
CA ALA A 49 -8.15 -6.76 3.02
C ALA A 49 -6.67 -7.12 2.92
N ILE A 50 -6.07 -7.60 4.03
CA ILE A 50 -4.65 -7.95 4.04
C ILE A 50 -4.33 -9.02 2.99
N SER A 51 -3.32 -8.76 2.15
CA SER A 51 -2.83 -9.77 1.21
C SER A 51 -1.93 -10.79 1.91
N VAL A 52 -1.79 -11.96 1.30
CA VAL A 52 -0.90 -13.02 1.82
C VAL A 52 0.54 -12.50 1.95
N GLU A 53 1.03 -11.76 0.94
CA GLU A 53 2.38 -11.18 0.96
C GLU A 53 2.57 -10.18 2.10
N ALA A 54 1.54 -9.34 2.37
CA ALA A 54 1.61 -8.39 3.48
C ALA A 54 1.60 -9.11 4.83
N ALA A 55 0.80 -10.18 4.96
CA ALA A 55 0.78 -11.00 6.17
C ALA A 55 2.13 -11.69 6.44
N TRP A 56 2.86 -12.12 5.41
CA TRP A 56 4.21 -12.69 5.55
C TRP A 56 5.26 -11.69 6.03
N GLN A 57 5.02 -10.38 5.87
CA GLN A 57 5.92 -9.33 6.34
C GLN A 57 5.67 -8.94 7.80
N LEU A 58 4.52 -9.32 8.36
CA LEU A 58 4.20 -9.06 9.76
C LEU A 58 4.88 -10.06 10.68
N SER A 59 5.38 -9.57 11.80
CA SER A 59 5.83 -10.44 12.89
C SER A 59 4.67 -11.27 13.44
N SER A 60 4.93 -12.53 13.77
CA SER A 60 3.95 -13.40 14.46
C SER A 60 3.54 -12.90 15.85
N ARG A 61 4.22 -11.88 16.38
CA ARG A 61 3.86 -11.19 17.63
C ARG A 61 2.75 -10.17 17.47
N VAL A 62 2.35 -9.82 16.23
CA VAL A 62 1.21 -8.95 15.98
C VAL A 62 -0.08 -9.75 16.15
N GLU A 63 -0.92 -9.34 17.09
CA GLU A 63 -2.20 -10.00 17.34
C GLU A 63 -3.29 -9.42 16.43
N ARG A 64 -4.01 -10.29 15.72
CA ARG A 64 -5.09 -9.89 14.84
C ARG A 64 -6.37 -9.63 15.63
N MET A 65 -6.97 -8.43 15.43
CA MET A 65 -8.30 -8.11 15.92
C MET A 65 -9.39 -8.49 14.91
N GLU A 66 -10.55 -8.88 15.42
CA GLU A 66 -11.68 -9.31 14.58
C GLU A 66 -12.47 -8.14 14.00
N SER A 67 -12.43 -6.98 14.68
CA SER A 67 -13.12 -5.76 14.24
C SER A 67 -12.36 -4.50 14.67
N ILE A 68 -12.68 -3.37 14.04
CA ILE A 68 -12.11 -2.08 14.36
C ILE A 68 -12.54 -1.63 15.78
N GLU A 69 -13.77 -1.92 16.20
CA GLU A 69 -14.27 -1.57 17.52
C GLU A 69 -13.45 -2.28 18.62
N LYS A 70 -13.18 -3.60 18.43
CA LYS A 70 -12.32 -4.35 19.36
C LYS A 70 -10.89 -3.79 19.39
N LEU A 71 -10.35 -3.39 18.25
CA LEU A 71 -9.04 -2.76 18.17
C LEU A 71 -9.03 -1.45 18.96
N LEU A 72 -9.98 -0.55 18.71
CA LEU A 72 -10.06 0.77 19.35
C LEU A 72 -10.24 0.67 20.88
N ALA A 73 -11.07 -0.27 21.34
CA ALA A 73 -11.32 -0.48 22.76
C ALA A 73 -10.08 -0.96 23.54
N ASN A 74 -9.13 -1.62 22.88
CA ASN A 74 -7.95 -2.18 23.53
C ASN A 74 -6.67 -1.35 23.33
N ALA A 75 -6.68 -0.38 22.40
CA ALA A 75 -5.50 0.39 22.04
C ALA A 75 -5.23 1.57 22.98
N ASP A 76 -3.95 1.82 23.28
CA ASP A 76 -3.47 3.05 23.91
C ASP A 76 -2.99 4.06 22.86
N PHE A 77 -2.48 3.56 21.73
CA PHE A 77 -2.13 4.34 20.55
C PHE A 77 -2.74 3.70 19.33
N VAL A 78 -3.38 4.48 18.47
CA VAL A 78 -3.95 4.03 17.20
C VAL A 78 -3.24 4.76 16.06
N THR A 79 -2.67 4.02 15.12
CA THR A 79 -2.08 4.59 13.91
C THR A 79 -2.85 4.14 12.67
N LEU A 80 -3.07 5.05 11.74
CA LEU A 80 -3.91 4.83 10.56
C LEU A 80 -3.02 4.69 9.32
N HIS A 81 -3.24 3.61 8.54
CA HIS A 81 -2.49 3.31 7.31
C HIS A 81 -3.40 2.91 6.15
N VAL A 82 -4.62 3.41 6.16
CA VAL A 82 -5.65 3.11 5.16
C VAL A 82 -5.63 4.12 4.00
N PRO A 83 -6.00 3.73 2.77
CA PRO A 83 -6.21 4.67 1.67
C PRO A 83 -7.48 5.51 1.90
N ALA A 84 -7.52 6.72 1.33
CA ALA A 84 -8.75 7.52 1.28
C ALA A 84 -9.66 7.00 0.17
N ILE A 85 -10.63 6.19 0.53
CA ILE A 85 -11.66 5.64 -0.36
C ILE A 85 -13.05 5.84 0.30
N PRO A 86 -14.17 5.69 -0.43
CA PRO A 86 -15.49 5.88 0.17
C PRO A 86 -15.74 5.07 1.44
N ALA A 87 -15.18 3.85 1.53
CA ALA A 87 -15.34 2.95 2.69
C ALA A 87 -14.53 3.39 3.91
N THR A 88 -13.46 4.17 3.75
CA THR A 88 -12.58 4.62 4.84
C THR A 88 -12.77 6.11 5.17
N LYS A 89 -13.61 6.81 4.40
CA LYS A 89 -13.93 8.21 4.68
C LYS A 89 -14.62 8.30 6.04
N HIS A 90 -14.07 9.17 6.91
CA HIS A 90 -14.53 9.35 8.29
C HIS A 90 -14.63 8.02 9.05
N LEU A 91 -13.69 7.11 8.83
CA LEU A 91 -13.54 5.88 9.59
C LEU A 91 -13.42 6.18 11.08
N ILE A 92 -12.71 7.26 11.41
CA ILE A 92 -12.61 7.81 12.76
C ILE A 92 -13.63 8.96 12.88
N ASN A 93 -14.69 8.71 13.63
CA ASN A 93 -15.83 9.59 13.84
C ASN A 93 -16.32 9.47 15.30
N THR A 94 -17.38 10.20 15.68
CA THR A 94 -17.91 10.18 17.04
C THR A 94 -18.17 8.78 17.56
N LYS A 95 -18.73 7.87 16.74
CA LYS A 95 -19.04 6.49 17.16
C LYS A 95 -17.76 5.71 17.47
N THR A 96 -16.81 5.70 16.56
CA THR A 96 -15.55 4.95 16.72
C THR A 96 -14.67 5.55 17.82
N LEU A 97 -14.68 6.88 17.99
CA LEU A 97 -13.97 7.56 19.07
C LEU A 97 -14.54 7.22 20.45
N SER A 98 -15.86 6.98 20.55
CA SER A 98 -16.49 6.61 21.83
C SER A 98 -16.11 5.22 22.34
N GLU A 99 -15.60 4.35 21.47
CA GLU A 99 -15.12 3.01 21.85
C GLU A 99 -13.71 3.03 22.45
N MET A 100 -12.99 4.15 22.35
CA MET A 100 -11.59 4.23 22.75
C MET A 100 -11.42 4.47 24.25
N LYS A 101 -10.24 4.10 24.75
CA LYS A 101 -9.84 4.45 26.12
C LYS A 101 -9.66 5.97 26.24
N SER A 102 -10.03 6.54 27.40
CA SER A 102 -9.84 7.98 27.66
C SER A 102 -8.36 8.42 27.69
N THR A 103 -7.46 7.47 27.82
CA THR A 103 -5.99 7.70 27.74
C THR A 103 -5.43 7.51 26.34
N ALA A 104 -6.22 7.04 25.39
CA ALA A 104 -5.79 6.70 24.06
C ALA A 104 -5.44 7.95 23.22
N LYS A 105 -4.53 7.76 22.28
CA LYS A 105 -4.12 8.78 21.30
C LYS A 105 -4.20 8.22 19.90
N ILE A 106 -4.60 9.06 18.95
CA ILE A 106 -4.65 8.72 17.52
C ILE A 106 -3.51 9.40 16.78
N LEU A 107 -2.88 8.66 15.87
CA LEU A 107 -1.86 9.12 14.94
C LEU A 107 -2.40 8.98 13.51
N ASN A 108 -2.60 10.09 12.82
CA ASN A 108 -3.02 10.09 11.43
C ASN A 108 -1.93 10.69 10.54
N PHE A 109 -1.14 9.82 9.94
CA PHE A 109 -0.15 10.11 8.90
C PHE A 109 -0.54 9.46 7.56
N ALA A 110 -1.81 9.08 7.41
CA ALA A 110 -2.31 8.43 6.21
C ALA A 110 -2.98 9.42 5.26
N ARG A 111 -4.20 9.87 5.59
CA ARG A 111 -4.96 10.84 4.78
C ARG A 111 -5.91 11.64 5.69
N GLU A 112 -6.15 12.90 5.32
CA GLU A 112 -7.02 13.81 6.07
C GLU A 112 -8.45 13.27 6.19
N GLU A 113 -9.00 12.77 5.09
CA GLU A 113 -10.40 12.37 4.97
C GLU A 113 -10.79 11.16 5.83
N ILE A 114 -9.83 10.45 6.40
CA ILE A 114 -10.07 9.27 7.24
C ILE A 114 -10.64 9.68 8.60
N VAL A 115 -10.27 10.85 9.08
CA VAL A 115 -10.71 11.38 10.38
C VAL A 115 -11.71 12.51 10.16
N SER A 116 -12.89 12.43 10.79
CA SER A 116 -13.82 13.55 10.87
C SER A 116 -13.26 14.62 11.82
N THR A 117 -12.83 15.76 11.28
CA THR A 117 -12.22 16.83 12.07
C THR A 117 -13.19 17.38 13.11
N ASP A 118 -14.46 17.59 12.75
CA ASP A 118 -15.48 18.10 13.68
C ASP A 118 -15.72 17.14 14.84
N ASP A 119 -15.80 15.84 14.55
CA ASP A 119 -15.97 14.81 15.58
C ASP A 119 -14.73 14.71 16.47
N MET A 120 -13.55 14.86 15.90
CA MET A 120 -12.28 14.88 16.64
C MET A 120 -12.25 16.05 17.61
N VAL A 121 -12.57 17.27 17.16
CA VAL A 121 -12.64 18.47 18.04
C VAL A 121 -13.62 18.24 19.16
N ASN A 122 -14.86 17.82 18.84
CA ASN A 122 -15.90 17.57 19.85
C ASN A 122 -15.49 16.50 20.87
N THR A 123 -14.76 15.50 20.43
CA THR A 123 -14.30 14.39 21.28
C THR A 123 -13.18 14.84 22.23
N LEU A 124 -12.24 15.62 21.72
CA LEU A 124 -11.15 16.23 22.52
C LEU A 124 -11.71 17.23 23.55
N ASP A 125 -12.71 18.04 23.18
CA ASP A 125 -13.36 19.01 24.10
C ASP A 125 -14.05 18.31 25.27
N LYS A 126 -14.55 17.10 25.04
CA LYS A 126 -15.19 16.26 26.08
C LYS A 126 -14.20 15.40 26.86
N GLY A 127 -12.91 15.39 26.47
CA GLY A 127 -11.88 14.56 27.10
C GLY A 127 -12.13 13.04 26.94
N VAL A 128 -12.78 12.64 25.85
CA VAL A 128 -13.08 11.21 25.56
C VAL A 128 -11.80 10.46 25.20
N ILE A 129 -10.83 11.13 24.52
CA ILE A 129 -9.50 10.61 24.25
C ILE A 129 -8.43 11.59 24.71
N ALA A 130 -7.19 11.11 24.90
CA ALA A 130 -6.11 11.92 25.45
C ALA A 130 -5.40 12.81 24.40
N GLY A 131 -5.53 12.52 23.10
CA GLY A 131 -4.85 13.35 22.12
C GLY A 131 -4.94 12.88 20.68
N TYR A 132 -4.56 13.79 19.78
CA TYR A 132 -4.50 13.57 18.34
C TYR A 132 -3.18 14.09 17.77
N ILE A 133 -2.53 13.29 16.94
CA ILE A 133 -1.25 13.62 16.29
C ILE A 133 -1.47 13.44 14.79
N SER A 134 -1.14 14.49 13.99
CA SER A 134 -1.36 14.43 12.54
C SER A 134 -0.43 15.35 11.79
N ASP A 135 -0.18 15.05 10.53
CA ASP A 135 0.47 15.94 9.56
C ASP A 135 -0.54 16.57 8.57
N PHE A 136 -1.83 16.56 8.94
CA PHE A 136 -2.91 17.28 8.25
C PHE A 136 -3.44 18.40 9.16
N PRO A 137 -2.81 19.60 9.13
CA PRO A 137 -3.21 20.70 9.99
C PRO A 137 -4.57 21.26 9.55
N ALA A 138 -5.53 21.24 10.48
CA ALA A 138 -6.83 21.89 10.31
C ALA A 138 -6.94 23.08 11.25
N PRO A 139 -7.54 24.23 10.83
CA PRO A 139 -7.66 25.44 11.65
C PRO A 139 -8.27 25.19 13.04
N ALA A 140 -9.27 24.32 13.12
CA ALA A 140 -9.97 23.99 14.36
C ALA A 140 -9.11 23.21 15.38
N LEU A 141 -7.99 22.65 14.96
CA LEU A 141 -7.05 21.87 15.79
C LEU A 141 -5.83 22.66 16.21
N LEU A 142 -5.61 23.86 15.65
CA LEU A 142 -4.43 24.68 15.94
C LEU A 142 -4.45 25.21 17.39
N GLY A 143 -3.27 25.24 18.02
CA GLY A 143 -3.07 25.79 19.36
C GLY A 143 -3.61 24.96 20.52
N ARG A 144 -4.15 23.77 20.26
CA ARG A 144 -4.63 22.85 21.30
C ARG A 144 -3.47 22.14 21.98
N LYS A 145 -3.59 21.92 23.28
CA LYS A 145 -2.55 21.24 24.10
C LYS A 145 -2.60 19.71 23.95
N ASP A 146 -3.75 19.19 23.55
CA ASP A 146 -4.05 17.77 23.34
C ASP A 146 -3.83 17.34 21.86
N VAL A 147 -3.33 18.25 21.02
CA VAL A 147 -3.07 18.01 19.59
C VAL A 147 -1.63 18.36 19.23
N ILE A 148 -0.98 17.50 18.47
CA ILE A 148 0.31 17.75 17.84
C ILE A 148 0.10 17.76 16.33
N LEU A 149 0.32 18.91 15.71
CA LEU A 149 0.27 19.05 14.26
C LEU A 149 1.66 19.25 13.68
N MET A 150 1.94 18.60 12.59
CA MET A 150 3.18 18.67 11.84
C MET A 150 2.90 19.04 10.38
N PRO A 151 3.85 19.63 9.66
CA PRO A 151 3.71 19.81 8.21
C PRO A 151 3.81 18.45 7.50
N HIS A 152 3.03 18.28 6.43
CA HIS A 152 3.02 17.07 5.61
C HIS A 152 4.22 17.04 4.64
N ILE A 153 5.42 16.85 5.18
CA ILE A 153 6.69 16.93 4.44
C ILE A 153 7.52 15.62 4.50
N GLY A 154 6.92 14.52 4.94
CA GLY A 154 7.64 13.25 5.12
C GLY A 154 8.26 12.68 3.83
N ALA A 155 7.72 13.03 2.67
CA ALA A 155 8.25 12.65 1.35
C ALA A 155 9.05 13.78 0.66
N SER A 156 9.22 14.93 1.30
CA SER A 156 9.86 16.13 0.74
C SER A 156 11.21 16.41 1.38
N THR A 157 11.89 15.39 1.87
CA THR A 157 13.30 15.47 2.27
C THR A 157 14.18 15.15 1.07
N GLU A 158 15.37 15.74 0.97
CA GLU A 158 16.33 15.49 -0.10
C GLU A 158 16.60 13.98 -0.29
N GLU A 159 16.80 13.26 0.80
CA GLU A 159 16.97 11.80 0.79
C GLU A 159 15.73 11.05 0.24
N ALA A 160 14.51 11.48 0.61
CA ALA A 160 13.29 10.85 0.15
C ALA A 160 13.08 11.10 -1.35
N GLU A 161 13.36 12.31 -1.84
CA GLU A 161 13.28 12.68 -3.26
C GLU A 161 14.29 11.89 -4.09
N GLU A 162 15.55 11.78 -3.63
CA GLU A 162 16.58 10.98 -4.30
C GLU A 162 16.18 9.49 -4.36
N ASN A 163 15.76 8.90 -3.24
CA ASN A 163 15.32 7.52 -3.20
C ASN A 163 14.11 7.26 -4.11
N CYS A 164 13.16 8.19 -4.17
CA CYS A 164 12.02 8.10 -5.07
C CYS A 164 12.44 8.15 -6.54
N ALA A 165 13.39 9.02 -6.90
CA ALA A 165 13.92 9.14 -8.26
C ALA A 165 14.64 7.87 -8.69
N VAL A 166 15.52 7.32 -7.84
CA VAL A 166 16.25 6.07 -8.10
C VAL A 166 15.26 4.91 -8.27
N MET A 167 14.32 4.77 -7.35
CA MET A 167 13.31 3.70 -7.41
C MET A 167 12.44 3.80 -8.68
N ALA A 168 12.04 5.01 -9.07
CA ALA A 168 11.26 5.22 -10.29
C ALA A 168 12.08 4.85 -11.55
N ALA A 169 13.36 5.23 -11.58
CA ALA A 169 14.27 4.90 -12.68
C ALA A 169 14.47 3.38 -12.80
N ASP A 170 14.69 2.69 -11.68
CA ASP A 170 14.88 1.23 -11.67
C ASP A 170 13.61 0.48 -12.12
N GLN A 171 12.43 0.93 -11.68
CA GLN A 171 11.17 0.34 -12.12
C GLN A 171 10.90 0.58 -13.61
N LEU A 172 11.21 1.78 -14.12
CA LEU A 172 11.10 2.09 -15.54
C LEU A 172 12.08 1.26 -16.37
N LYS A 173 13.32 1.11 -15.91
CA LYS A 173 14.32 0.27 -16.54
C LYS A 173 13.86 -1.19 -16.61
N ASP A 174 13.39 -1.76 -15.50
CA ASP A 174 12.89 -3.14 -15.47
C ASP A 174 11.67 -3.33 -16.40
N PHE A 175 10.77 -2.34 -16.47
CA PHE A 175 9.68 -2.35 -17.45
C PHE A 175 10.16 -2.29 -18.89
N LEU A 176 11.13 -1.44 -19.18
CA LEU A 176 11.65 -1.29 -20.55
C LEU A 176 12.44 -2.51 -21.00
N GLU A 177 13.28 -3.07 -20.15
CA GLU A 177 14.19 -4.18 -20.47
C GLU A 177 13.54 -5.57 -20.32
N ASN A 178 12.60 -5.72 -19.35
CA ASN A 178 12.02 -7.01 -19.01
C ASN A 178 10.49 -7.06 -19.11
N GLY A 179 9.82 -5.92 -19.27
CA GLY A 179 8.36 -5.85 -19.28
C GLY A 179 7.70 -6.02 -17.91
N ASN A 180 8.47 -6.12 -16.83
CA ASN A 180 7.94 -6.28 -15.49
C ASN A 180 7.20 -5.02 -15.02
N ILE A 181 6.13 -5.20 -14.26
CA ILE A 181 5.32 -4.10 -13.71
C ILE A 181 5.40 -4.15 -12.18
N HIS A 182 5.90 -3.05 -11.61
CA HIS A 182 5.98 -2.83 -10.17
C HIS A 182 5.20 -1.57 -9.79
N ASN A 183 4.51 -1.60 -8.67
CA ASN A 183 3.84 -0.43 -8.04
C ASN A 183 2.93 0.40 -8.97
N SER A 184 2.41 -0.20 -10.05
CA SER A 184 1.51 0.49 -10.98
C SER A 184 0.14 0.74 -10.34
N VAL A 185 -0.42 1.93 -10.58
CA VAL A 185 -1.74 2.31 -10.07
C VAL A 185 -2.86 1.59 -10.83
N ASN A 186 -2.71 1.40 -12.13
CA ASN A 186 -3.74 0.89 -13.04
C ASN A 186 -3.47 -0.52 -13.58
N TYR A 187 -2.22 -0.97 -13.60
CA TYR A 187 -1.88 -2.33 -14.02
C TYR A 187 -1.66 -3.26 -12.82
N PRO A 188 -1.92 -4.56 -12.97
CA PRO A 188 -1.58 -5.55 -11.96
C PRO A 188 -0.06 -5.67 -11.81
N PRO A 189 0.48 -5.91 -10.60
CA PRO A 189 1.88 -6.25 -10.45
C PRO A 189 2.16 -7.55 -11.21
N THR A 190 3.16 -7.53 -12.07
CA THR A 190 3.47 -8.65 -12.96
C THR A 190 4.98 -8.77 -13.07
N LYS A 191 5.53 -9.92 -12.67
CA LYS A 191 6.96 -10.18 -12.72
C LYS A 191 7.22 -11.58 -13.28
N MET A 192 8.14 -11.68 -14.22
CA MET A 192 8.65 -12.93 -14.74
C MET A 192 10.14 -12.79 -15.04
N ASN A 193 10.95 -13.70 -14.52
CA ASN A 193 12.39 -13.72 -14.83
C ASN A 193 12.57 -14.06 -16.31
N ARG A 194 13.60 -13.47 -16.95
CA ARG A 194 13.95 -13.83 -18.34
C ARG A 194 14.55 -15.23 -18.39
N ASN A 195 14.01 -16.07 -19.29
CA ASN A 195 14.52 -17.42 -19.53
C ASN A 195 15.28 -17.55 -20.87
N GLY A 196 15.73 -16.42 -21.42
CA GLY A 196 16.37 -16.36 -22.76
C GLY A 196 15.32 -16.22 -23.88
N GLY A 197 15.80 -16.11 -25.12
CA GLY A 197 14.92 -15.91 -26.28
C GLY A 197 14.27 -14.52 -26.34
N SER A 198 13.24 -14.42 -27.15
CA SER A 198 12.44 -13.19 -27.28
C SER A 198 11.31 -13.16 -26.27
N ARG A 199 10.97 -11.97 -25.79
CA ARG A 199 9.80 -11.75 -24.97
C ARG A 199 8.79 -10.88 -25.68
N ILE A 200 7.54 -11.33 -25.74
CA ILE A 200 6.42 -10.50 -26.15
C ILE A 200 5.61 -10.08 -24.92
N THR A 201 5.30 -8.81 -24.81
CA THR A 201 4.43 -8.28 -23.78
C THR A 201 3.23 -7.59 -24.41
N PHE A 202 2.04 -7.79 -23.85
CA PHE A 202 0.86 -7.08 -24.33
C PHE A 202 -0.14 -6.84 -23.21
N CYS A 203 -0.88 -5.74 -23.35
CA CYS A 203 -2.05 -5.46 -22.54
C CYS A 203 -3.31 -5.59 -23.40
N ASN A 204 -4.37 -6.12 -22.79
CA ASN A 204 -5.64 -6.36 -23.46
C ASN A 204 -6.82 -6.16 -22.51
N SER A 205 -8.00 -5.98 -23.09
CA SER A 205 -9.24 -6.06 -22.35
C SER A 205 -9.38 -7.44 -21.69
N ASN A 206 -9.72 -7.46 -20.43
CA ASN A 206 -9.85 -8.70 -19.64
C ASN A 206 -11.17 -9.42 -19.99
N VAL A 207 -11.26 -9.88 -21.22
CA VAL A 207 -12.44 -10.60 -21.77
C VAL A 207 -12.04 -11.97 -22.30
N PRO A 208 -12.96 -12.94 -22.35
CA PRO A 208 -12.69 -14.27 -22.90
C PRO A 208 -12.13 -14.23 -24.32
N LYS A 209 -11.34 -15.23 -24.68
CA LYS A 209 -10.78 -15.54 -26.01
C LYS A 209 -9.54 -14.75 -26.43
N VAL A 210 -9.29 -13.52 -25.93
CA VAL A 210 -8.14 -12.70 -26.38
C VAL A 210 -6.81 -13.44 -26.20
N LEU A 211 -6.52 -13.92 -24.99
CA LEU A 211 -5.30 -14.70 -24.74
C LEU A 211 -5.20 -15.95 -25.63
N GLY A 212 -6.30 -16.69 -25.78
CA GLY A 212 -6.32 -17.90 -26.61
C GLY A 212 -6.04 -17.60 -28.08
N GLN A 213 -6.55 -16.50 -28.63
CA GLN A 213 -6.27 -16.06 -30.01
C GLN A 213 -4.79 -15.70 -30.19
N VAL A 214 -4.19 -14.99 -29.22
CA VAL A 214 -2.76 -14.67 -29.26
C VAL A 214 -1.91 -15.93 -29.23
N LEU A 215 -2.21 -16.88 -28.33
CA LEU A 215 -1.48 -18.15 -28.23
C LEU A 215 -1.61 -18.99 -29.52
N SER A 216 -2.81 -19.05 -30.13
CA SER A 216 -2.98 -19.72 -31.42
C SER A 216 -2.15 -19.08 -32.53
N LEU A 217 -2.10 -17.74 -32.56
CA LEU A 217 -1.32 -16.99 -33.54
C LEU A 217 0.20 -17.24 -33.37
N LEU A 218 0.70 -17.35 -32.13
CA LEU A 218 2.08 -17.70 -31.87
C LEU A 218 2.40 -19.16 -32.31
N ALA A 219 1.47 -20.10 -32.05
CA ALA A 219 1.61 -21.47 -32.50
C ALA A 219 1.59 -21.58 -34.04
N ASP A 220 0.72 -20.84 -34.74
CA ASP A 220 0.67 -20.78 -36.19
C ASP A 220 1.97 -20.17 -36.80
N ALA A 221 2.66 -19.32 -36.03
CA ALA A 221 3.97 -18.82 -36.38
C ALA A 221 5.12 -19.77 -36.02
N ASN A 222 4.81 -21.00 -35.57
CA ASN A 222 5.74 -22.01 -35.09
C ASN A 222 6.69 -21.53 -33.98
N LEU A 223 6.15 -20.66 -33.07
CA LEU A 223 6.85 -20.14 -31.90
C LEU A 223 6.42 -20.93 -30.67
N ASN A 224 7.39 -21.55 -29.99
CA ASN A 224 7.15 -22.28 -28.74
C ASN A 224 7.16 -21.34 -27.55
N VAL A 225 6.15 -21.43 -26.67
CA VAL A 225 6.08 -20.68 -25.42
C VAL A 225 6.92 -21.40 -24.38
N VAL A 226 7.93 -20.72 -23.85
CA VAL A 226 8.83 -21.23 -22.80
C VAL A 226 8.26 -20.96 -21.42
N ASP A 227 7.76 -19.72 -21.20
CA ASP A 227 7.16 -19.30 -19.94
C ASP A 227 6.12 -18.21 -20.20
N MET A 228 5.13 -18.12 -19.31
CA MET A 228 4.06 -17.15 -19.47
C MET A 228 3.45 -16.74 -18.12
N VAL A 229 3.22 -15.44 -17.99
CA VAL A 229 2.44 -14.86 -16.89
C VAL A 229 1.32 -14.01 -17.46
N ASN A 230 0.10 -14.29 -17.02
CA ASN A 230 -1.07 -13.46 -17.27
C ASN A 230 -1.64 -12.99 -15.94
N THR A 231 -1.78 -11.68 -15.77
CA THR A 231 -2.37 -11.08 -14.58
C THR A 231 -3.40 -10.04 -15.00
N SER A 232 -4.44 -9.88 -14.18
CA SER A 232 -5.51 -8.92 -14.47
C SER A 232 -5.85 -8.07 -13.26
N ARG A 233 -6.30 -6.83 -13.54
CA ARG A 233 -6.89 -5.92 -12.56
C ARG A 233 -8.09 -5.23 -13.21
N GLY A 234 -9.30 -5.56 -12.75
CA GLY A 234 -10.54 -5.06 -13.33
C GLY A 234 -10.67 -5.45 -14.81
N GLU A 235 -10.79 -4.43 -15.65
CA GLU A 235 -11.02 -4.60 -17.10
C GLU A 235 -9.74 -4.79 -17.92
N ILE A 236 -8.56 -4.71 -17.31
CA ILE A 236 -7.27 -4.79 -17.99
C ILE A 236 -6.54 -6.07 -17.58
N ALA A 237 -6.04 -6.80 -18.57
CA ALA A 237 -5.06 -7.86 -18.39
C ALA A 237 -3.71 -7.46 -18.98
N TYR A 238 -2.63 -7.94 -18.35
CA TYR A 238 -1.26 -7.78 -18.84
C TYR A 238 -0.57 -9.13 -18.91
N ASN A 239 0.18 -9.33 -20.00
CA ASN A 239 0.80 -10.60 -20.34
C ASN A 239 2.28 -10.43 -20.58
N LEU A 240 3.08 -11.35 -20.05
CA LEU A 240 4.47 -11.60 -20.39
C LEU A 240 4.55 -13.00 -20.97
N ILE A 241 5.14 -13.18 -22.14
CA ILE A 241 5.33 -14.48 -22.79
C ILE A 241 6.76 -14.55 -23.28
N ASP A 242 7.52 -15.51 -22.77
CA ASP A 242 8.85 -15.86 -23.28
C ASP A 242 8.71 -16.91 -24.38
N LEU A 243 9.37 -16.68 -25.49
CA LEU A 243 9.30 -17.48 -26.69
C LEU A 243 10.68 -18.04 -27.06
N GLU A 244 10.69 -19.25 -27.55
CA GLU A 244 11.89 -19.88 -28.08
C GLU A 244 12.21 -19.29 -29.46
N GLY A 245 13.44 -18.79 -29.64
CA GLY A 245 13.87 -18.18 -30.89
C GLY A 245 13.60 -16.67 -30.96
N GLU A 246 13.81 -16.13 -32.17
CA GLU A 246 13.59 -14.72 -32.47
C GLU A 246 12.16 -14.48 -32.97
N VAL A 247 11.54 -13.44 -32.47
CA VAL A 247 10.21 -12.99 -32.91
C VAL A 247 10.37 -11.79 -33.82
N ASP A 248 9.80 -11.87 -35.00
CA ASP A 248 9.83 -10.79 -35.97
C ASP A 248 8.71 -9.76 -35.75
N GLU A 249 8.86 -8.62 -36.39
CA GLU A 249 7.90 -7.53 -36.33
C GLU A 249 6.52 -7.91 -36.90
N ALA A 250 6.49 -8.83 -37.90
CA ALA A 250 5.22 -9.29 -38.47
C ALA A 250 4.37 -10.06 -37.47
N VAL A 251 4.98 -10.85 -36.60
CA VAL A 251 4.26 -11.51 -35.48
C VAL A 251 3.75 -10.47 -34.50
N ARG A 252 4.55 -9.47 -34.13
CA ARG A 252 4.09 -8.37 -33.24
C ARG A 252 2.88 -7.66 -33.83
N GLU A 253 2.88 -7.33 -35.11
CA GLU A 253 1.76 -6.67 -35.78
C GLU A 253 0.51 -7.56 -35.83
N ARG A 254 0.68 -8.86 -36.08
CA ARG A 254 -0.45 -9.81 -36.05
C ARG A 254 -1.08 -9.87 -34.65
N VAL A 255 -0.27 -9.90 -33.58
CA VAL A 255 -0.77 -9.86 -32.19
C VAL A 255 -1.45 -8.53 -31.89
N ALA A 256 -0.91 -7.42 -32.37
CA ALA A 256 -1.50 -6.10 -32.16
C ALA A 256 -2.87 -5.94 -32.85
N ASN A 257 -3.14 -6.72 -33.89
CA ASN A 257 -4.42 -6.71 -34.61
C ASN A 257 -5.46 -7.67 -34.04
N VAL A 258 -5.15 -8.41 -32.98
CA VAL A 258 -6.13 -9.24 -32.25
C VAL A 258 -7.12 -8.32 -31.54
N ASP A 259 -8.42 -8.56 -31.78
CA ASP A 259 -9.46 -7.78 -31.13
C ASP A 259 -9.36 -7.86 -29.61
N GLY A 260 -9.41 -6.69 -28.95
CA GLY A 260 -9.22 -6.56 -27.51
C GLY A 260 -7.77 -6.35 -27.08
N VAL A 261 -6.77 -6.51 -27.93
CA VAL A 261 -5.38 -6.13 -27.63
C VAL A 261 -5.21 -4.62 -27.79
N MET A 262 -4.66 -3.97 -26.77
CA MET A 262 -4.48 -2.52 -26.74
C MET A 262 -3.06 -2.10 -27.13
N ARG A 263 -2.06 -2.85 -26.70
CA ARG A 263 -0.64 -2.56 -26.98
C ARG A 263 0.22 -3.81 -26.88
N VAL A 264 1.20 -3.89 -27.77
CA VAL A 264 2.17 -4.99 -27.84
C VAL A 264 3.58 -4.43 -27.90
N ARG A 265 4.52 -5.10 -27.24
CA ARG A 265 5.97 -4.81 -27.32
C ARG A 265 6.72 -6.11 -27.48
N LEU A 266 7.81 -6.06 -28.27
CA LEU A 266 8.89 -7.05 -28.25
C LEU A 266 10.03 -6.54 -27.39
N ILE A 267 10.64 -7.42 -26.60
CA ILE A 267 11.75 -7.13 -25.68
C ILE A 267 12.85 -8.17 -25.88
#